data_bee9a57ebb1783804f5120ac86c435bb
#
_entry.id   bee9a57ebb1783804f5120ac86c435bb
#
_cell.length_a   1.000
_cell.length_b   1.000
_cell.length_c   1.000
_cell.angle_alpha   90.00
_cell.angle_beta   90.00
_cell.angle_gamma   90.00
#
_symmetry.space_group_name_H-M   'P 1'
#
loop_
_entity.id
_entity.type
_entity.pdbx_description
1 polymer ?
#
loop_
_entity_poly.entity_id
_entity_poly.type
_entity_poly.pdbx_seq_one_letter_code
_entity_poly.pdbx_strand_id
1 'polypeptide(L)'
;WQFMDNSIAGLLKKNEYIDERYDPWLSTDAALKKLEENYRQFKDWPLAIAAYNCGAGAMKKILSKSEKKDFWYISEKGLLRDQSVQYVPKLLAICILATNEKKYGMSLPEITASKRYAEFDFLTTEKQINLDRLSSELKMEPSILKKLNPALLQNCTPPDQKYQLRLPAGMKESAKIALNEIFAENNENNYPTRHIVKKGETLWSISKK
;
A
#
# COMPACT_ATOMS: atom_id res chain seq x y z
N TRP A 1 3.34 6.91 -2.91
CA TRP A 1 4.40 7.13 -1.90
C TRP A 1 5.77 6.65 -2.36
N GLN A 2 5.87 5.95 -3.47
CA GLN A 2 7.10 5.49 -4.11
C GLN A 2 8.01 4.65 -3.20
N PHE A 3 7.44 3.79 -2.39
CA PHE A 3 8.23 2.84 -1.61
C PHE A 3 9.02 1.90 -2.51
N MET A 4 10.34 1.88 -2.33
CA MET A 4 11.24 0.93 -2.97
C MET A 4 11.27 -0.39 -2.17
N ASP A 5 11.58 -1.51 -2.81
CA ASP A 5 11.62 -2.82 -2.17
C ASP A 5 12.49 -2.88 -0.90
N ASN A 6 13.59 -2.15 -0.90
CA ASN A 6 14.49 -2.06 0.25
C ASN A 6 14.00 -1.14 1.39
N SER A 7 12.90 -0.42 1.18
CA SER A 7 12.37 0.55 2.16
C SER A 7 11.07 0.10 2.82
N ILE A 8 10.52 -1.05 2.41
CA ILE A 8 9.22 -1.54 2.92
C ILE A 8 9.34 -2.49 4.11
N ALA A 9 10.55 -2.95 4.45
CA ALA A 9 10.77 -3.91 5.54
C ALA A 9 10.15 -3.41 6.86
N GLY A 10 9.27 -4.22 7.46
CA GLY A 10 8.54 -3.87 8.68
C GLY A 10 7.39 -2.87 8.52
N LEU A 11 7.18 -2.31 7.32
CA LEU A 11 6.13 -1.34 7.03
C LEU A 11 5.02 -1.91 6.15
N LEU A 12 5.38 -2.60 5.07
CA LEU A 12 4.47 -3.14 4.06
C LEU A 12 4.85 -4.58 3.70
N LYS A 13 3.86 -5.39 3.37
CA LYS A 13 4.05 -6.76 2.91
C LYS A 13 4.19 -6.80 1.41
N LYS A 14 5.11 -7.66 0.94
CA LYS A 14 5.27 -7.98 -0.47
C LYS A 14 5.63 -9.45 -0.62
N ASN A 15 4.89 -10.17 -1.43
CA ASN A 15 5.17 -11.53 -1.86
C ASN A 15 4.56 -11.77 -3.26
N GLU A 16 4.46 -13.01 -3.71
CA GLU A 16 3.90 -13.35 -5.02
C GLU A 16 2.38 -13.13 -5.15
N TYR A 17 1.66 -12.97 -4.04
CA TYR A 17 0.21 -12.72 -4.01
C TYR A 17 -0.14 -11.28 -3.62
N ILE A 18 0.72 -10.62 -2.86
CA ILE A 18 0.44 -9.31 -2.26
C ILE A 18 1.58 -8.35 -2.53
N ASP A 19 1.24 -7.12 -2.90
CA ASP A 19 2.12 -5.95 -2.81
C ASP A 19 1.33 -4.78 -2.22
N GLU A 20 1.48 -4.55 -0.92
CA GLU A 20 0.75 -3.51 -0.19
C GLU A 20 1.10 -2.08 -0.62
N ARG A 21 2.14 -1.90 -1.46
CA ARG A 21 2.45 -0.59 -2.05
C ARG A 21 1.38 -0.10 -3.02
N TYR A 22 0.63 -1.03 -3.63
CA TYR A 22 -0.51 -0.70 -4.51
C TYR A 22 -1.76 -0.30 -3.75
N ASP A 23 -1.81 -0.54 -2.44
CA ASP A 23 -2.93 -0.14 -1.59
C ASP A 23 -2.73 1.28 -1.07
N PRO A 24 -3.57 2.26 -1.49
CA PRO A 24 -3.41 3.65 -1.08
C PRO A 24 -3.50 3.85 0.43
N TRP A 25 -4.33 3.06 1.12
CA TRP A 25 -4.52 3.16 2.57
C TRP A 25 -3.29 2.64 3.32
N LEU A 26 -2.87 1.41 3.01
CA LEU A 26 -1.72 0.78 3.65
C LEU A 26 -0.44 1.53 3.36
N SER A 27 -0.23 1.97 2.11
CA SER A 27 0.96 2.74 1.74
C SER A 27 0.98 4.13 2.38
N THR A 28 -0.20 4.77 2.60
CA THR A 28 -0.26 6.05 3.32
C THR A 28 0.07 5.87 4.79
N ASP A 29 -0.49 4.86 5.45
CA ASP A 29 -0.16 4.56 6.85
C ASP A 29 1.33 4.25 7.03
N ALA A 30 1.92 3.50 6.10
CA ALA A 30 3.36 3.24 6.07
C ALA A 30 4.19 4.51 5.88
N ALA A 31 3.75 5.43 5.00
CA ALA A 31 4.43 6.70 4.78
C ALA A 31 4.39 7.61 6.02
N LEU A 32 3.25 7.67 6.71
CA LEU A 32 3.10 8.42 7.95
C LEU A 32 4.02 7.86 9.04
N LYS A 33 4.05 6.53 9.22
CA LYS A 33 4.99 5.89 10.15
C LYS A 33 6.45 6.21 9.82
N LYS A 34 6.80 6.17 8.53
CA LYS A 34 8.16 6.49 8.09
C LYS A 34 8.54 7.95 8.35
N LEU A 35 7.63 8.87 8.13
CA LEU A 35 7.83 10.29 8.45
C LEU A 35 7.98 10.51 9.96
N GLU A 36 7.16 9.81 10.77
CA GLU A 36 7.27 9.87 12.23
C GLU A 36 8.62 9.31 12.73
N GLU A 37 9.07 8.17 12.21
CA GLU A 37 10.40 7.60 12.52
C GLU A 37 11.52 8.60 12.20
N ASN A 38 11.45 9.22 11.02
CA ASN A 38 12.42 10.24 10.62
C ASN A 38 12.37 11.45 11.57
N TYR A 39 11.16 11.91 11.94
CA TYR A 39 11.04 13.02 12.89
C TYR A 39 11.57 12.66 14.28
N ARG A 40 11.28 11.46 14.78
CA ARG A 40 11.86 10.97 16.06
C ARG A 40 13.39 10.99 16.04
N GLN A 41 13.98 10.71 14.87
CA GLN A 41 15.44 10.66 14.69
C GLN A 41 16.07 12.04 14.54
N PHE A 42 15.49 12.92 13.73
CA PHE A 42 16.09 14.22 13.38
C PHE A 42 15.56 15.38 14.22
N LYS A 43 14.39 15.23 14.87
CA LYS A 43 13.70 16.24 15.69
C LYS A 43 13.41 17.54 14.95
N ASP A 44 13.35 17.49 13.63
CA ASP A 44 13.11 18.61 12.73
C ASP A 44 12.28 18.10 11.53
N TRP A 45 11.16 18.75 11.23
CA TRP A 45 10.27 18.31 10.16
C TRP A 45 10.87 18.48 8.75
N PRO A 46 11.48 19.62 8.39
CA PRO A 46 12.18 19.74 7.12
C PRO A 46 13.23 18.66 6.89
N LEU A 47 14.05 18.33 7.89
CA LEU A 47 15.01 17.23 7.80
C LEU A 47 14.32 15.86 7.69
N ALA A 48 13.24 15.63 8.43
CA ALA A 48 12.49 14.37 8.39
C ALA A 48 11.85 14.14 7.00
N ILE A 49 11.29 15.18 6.40
CA ILE A 49 10.68 15.16 5.07
C ILE A 49 11.75 14.96 4.00
N ALA A 50 12.88 15.66 4.10
CA ALA A 50 14.01 15.46 3.19
C ALA A 50 14.58 14.03 3.31
N ALA A 51 14.68 13.49 4.53
CA ALA A 51 15.12 12.14 4.79
C ALA A 51 14.16 11.07 4.25
N TYR A 52 12.87 11.36 4.13
CA TYR A 52 11.92 10.49 3.44
C TYR A 52 12.32 10.30 1.96
N ASN A 53 12.74 11.37 1.32
CA ASN A 53 13.13 11.35 -0.10
C ASN A 53 14.54 10.78 -0.32
N CYS A 54 15.57 11.24 0.43
CA CYS A 54 16.96 10.82 0.23
C CYS A 54 17.38 9.58 1.02
N GLY A 55 16.54 9.15 1.97
CA GLY A 55 16.83 8.09 2.93
C GLY A 55 17.50 8.61 4.23
N ALA A 56 17.05 8.09 5.37
CA ALA A 56 17.55 8.49 6.68
C ALA A 56 19.05 8.26 6.88
N GLY A 57 19.59 7.19 6.28
CA GLY A 57 21.02 6.90 6.31
C GLY A 57 21.88 7.96 5.56
N ALA A 58 21.41 8.40 4.40
CA ALA A 58 22.06 9.48 3.65
C ALA A 58 21.99 10.80 4.42
N MET A 59 20.83 11.12 4.98
CA MET A 59 20.64 12.32 5.80
C MET A 59 21.59 12.33 7.02
N LYS A 60 21.72 11.22 7.75
CA LYS A 60 22.70 11.09 8.84
C LYS A 60 24.13 11.41 8.40
N LYS A 61 24.57 10.86 7.25
CA LYS A 61 25.91 11.10 6.70
C LYS A 61 26.12 12.56 6.33
N ILE A 62 25.12 13.23 5.79
CA ILE A 62 25.17 14.65 5.47
C ILE A 62 25.30 15.48 6.75
N LEU A 63 24.42 15.25 7.71
CA LEU A 63 24.43 15.99 8.99
C LEU A 63 25.67 15.76 9.83
N SER A 64 26.33 14.60 9.72
CA SER A 64 27.62 14.35 10.42
C SER A 64 28.80 15.18 9.88
N LYS A 65 28.67 15.66 8.64
CA LYS A 65 29.70 16.49 7.97
C LYS A 65 29.32 17.97 7.90
N SER A 66 28.09 18.31 8.31
CA SER A 66 27.58 19.67 8.26
C SER A 66 27.88 20.40 9.56
N GLU A 67 28.25 21.66 9.47
CA GLU A 67 28.43 22.55 10.61
C GLU A 67 27.10 22.82 11.35
N LYS A 68 25.98 22.89 10.59
CA LYS A 68 24.65 23.10 11.16
C LYS A 68 23.72 21.96 10.75
N LYS A 69 22.94 21.47 11.73
CA LYS A 69 21.91 20.45 11.51
C LYS A 69 20.58 21.12 11.16
N ASP A 70 20.56 21.83 10.04
CA ASP A 70 19.43 22.60 9.56
C ASP A 70 19.22 22.32 8.07
N PHE A 71 17.98 22.09 7.65
CA PHE A 71 17.63 21.73 6.27
C PHE A 71 18.02 22.85 5.28
N TRP A 72 17.73 24.11 5.63
CA TRP A 72 17.97 25.23 4.74
C TRP A 72 19.47 25.46 4.55
N TYR A 73 20.24 25.33 5.64
CA TYR A 73 21.70 25.43 5.59
C TYR A 73 22.32 24.34 4.69
N ILE A 74 21.96 23.05 4.87
CA ILE A 74 22.53 21.98 4.06
C ILE A 74 22.09 22.05 2.59
N SER A 75 20.92 22.62 2.32
CA SER A 75 20.43 22.88 0.95
C SER A 75 21.21 23.99 0.30
N GLU A 76 21.40 25.13 0.98
CA GLU A 76 22.21 26.27 0.49
C GLU A 76 23.66 25.88 0.22
N LYS A 77 24.24 25.03 1.07
CA LYS A 77 25.61 24.52 0.90
C LYS A 77 25.74 23.43 -0.16
N GLY A 78 24.66 23.07 -0.87
CA GLY A 78 24.69 22.04 -1.92
C GLY A 78 25.01 20.63 -1.42
N LEU A 79 24.74 20.34 -0.15
CA LEU A 79 25.02 19.03 0.44
C LEU A 79 23.92 18.00 0.13
N LEU A 80 22.75 18.46 -0.33
CA LEU A 80 21.62 17.64 -0.78
C LEU A 80 21.55 17.61 -2.30
N ARG A 81 21.00 16.54 -2.86
CA ARG A 81 20.63 16.47 -4.27
C ARG A 81 19.45 17.41 -4.55
N ASP A 82 19.38 17.99 -5.74
CA ASP A 82 18.34 18.93 -6.17
C ASP A 82 16.92 18.40 -5.90
N GLN A 83 16.67 17.12 -6.16
CA GLN A 83 15.38 16.51 -5.89
C GLN A 83 14.98 16.65 -4.42
N SER A 84 15.91 16.40 -3.49
CA SER A 84 15.64 16.49 -2.04
C SER A 84 15.54 17.94 -1.58
N VAL A 85 16.30 18.85 -2.18
CA VAL A 85 16.21 20.30 -1.93
C VAL A 85 14.82 20.82 -2.27
N GLN A 86 14.23 20.37 -3.40
CA GLN A 86 12.92 20.83 -3.85
C GLN A 86 11.75 20.09 -3.17
N TYR A 87 11.98 18.91 -2.61
CA TYR A 87 10.94 18.07 -2.05
C TYR A 87 10.20 18.75 -0.88
N VAL A 88 10.97 19.33 0.04
CA VAL A 88 10.43 20.02 1.24
C VAL A 88 9.60 21.24 0.86
N PRO A 89 10.13 22.21 0.07
CA PRO A 89 9.33 23.38 -0.34
C PRO A 89 8.08 23.02 -1.12
N LYS A 90 8.11 21.98 -1.98
CA LYS A 90 6.93 21.52 -2.72
C LYS A 90 5.86 20.97 -1.79
N LEU A 91 6.24 20.16 -0.79
CA LEU A 91 5.29 19.66 0.19
C LEU A 91 4.68 20.78 1.01
N LEU A 92 5.49 21.74 1.48
CA LEU A 92 5.00 22.90 2.21
C LEU A 92 4.04 23.76 1.36
N ALA A 93 4.34 23.96 0.08
CA ALA A 93 3.47 24.67 -0.85
C ALA A 93 2.11 23.95 -0.99
N ILE A 94 2.10 22.62 -1.14
CA ILE A 94 0.85 21.83 -1.19
C ILE A 94 0.05 21.97 0.10
N CYS A 95 0.72 21.92 1.27
CA CYS A 95 0.06 22.11 2.55
C CYS A 95 -0.56 23.51 2.67
N ILE A 96 0.16 24.57 2.25
CA ILE A 96 -0.35 25.94 2.26
C ILE A 96 -1.56 26.08 1.33
N LEU A 97 -1.51 25.52 0.12
CA LEU A 97 -2.62 25.52 -0.83
C LEU A 97 -3.84 24.79 -0.23
N ALA A 98 -3.64 23.60 0.30
CA ALA A 98 -4.71 22.76 0.86
C ALA A 98 -5.39 23.39 2.09
N THR A 99 -4.63 24.11 2.93
CA THR A 99 -5.18 24.79 4.12
C THR A 99 -5.83 26.14 3.80
N ASN A 100 -5.59 26.69 2.61
CA ASN A 100 -6.11 27.98 2.18
C ASN A 100 -6.87 27.86 0.83
N GLU A 101 -7.58 26.77 0.62
CA GLU A 101 -8.24 26.42 -0.64
C GLU A 101 -9.08 27.58 -1.23
N LYS A 102 -9.91 28.21 -0.40
CA LYS A 102 -10.77 29.34 -0.82
C LYS A 102 -9.96 30.53 -1.35
N LYS A 103 -8.84 30.85 -0.69
CA LYS A 103 -7.95 31.95 -1.09
C LYS A 103 -7.33 31.71 -2.47
N TYR A 104 -7.07 30.46 -2.82
CA TYR A 104 -6.45 30.07 -4.07
C TYR A 104 -7.45 29.57 -5.12
N GLY A 105 -8.77 29.74 -4.87
CA GLY A 105 -9.82 29.31 -5.79
C GLY A 105 -9.91 27.80 -5.98
N MET A 106 -9.49 27.02 -4.98
CA MET A 106 -9.52 25.57 -4.99
C MET A 106 -10.72 25.06 -4.20
N SER A 107 -11.20 23.88 -4.56
CA SER A 107 -12.18 23.11 -3.80
C SER A 107 -11.66 21.70 -3.63
N LEU A 108 -11.27 21.34 -2.42
CA LEU A 108 -10.82 19.99 -2.10
C LEU A 108 -12.03 19.14 -1.64
N PRO A 109 -12.05 17.85 -1.98
CA PRO A 109 -13.05 16.94 -1.45
C PRO A 109 -12.99 16.92 0.08
N GLU A 110 -14.14 16.98 0.74
CA GLU A 110 -14.20 16.81 2.18
C GLU A 110 -13.85 15.37 2.55
N ILE A 111 -12.66 15.17 3.08
CA ILE A 111 -12.17 13.87 3.54
C ILE A 111 -12.33 13.81 5.05
N THR A 112 -13.44 13.22 5.52
CA THR A 112 -13.62 12.93 6.93
C THR A 112 -13.14 11.52 7.26
N ALA A 113 -12.48 11.34 8.41
CA ALA A 113 -12.01 10.02 8.85
C ALA A 113 -13.16 9.00 8.97
N SER A 114 -14.38 9.46 9.32
CA SER A 114 -15.58 8.63 9.39
C SER A 114 -16.02 8.09 8.01
N LYS A 115 -15.88 8.87 6.94
CA LYS A 115 -16.21 8.40 5.59
C LYS A 115 -15.21 7.34 5.11
N ARG A 116 -13.95 7.43 5.53
CA ARG A 116 -12.88 6.51 5.12
C ARG A 116 -13.16 5.05 5.50
N TYR A 117 -13.69 4.81 6.70
CA TYR A 117 -13.95 3.47 7.23
C TYR A 117 -15.41 3.01 7.08
N ALA A 118 -16.33 3.91 6.69
CA ALA A 118 -17.72 3.58 6.45
C ALA A 118 -17.97 3.02 5.03
N GLU A 119 -16.96 3.06 4.14
CA GLU A 119 -17.12 2.68 2.73
C GLU A 119 -16.94 1.19 2.48
N PHE A 120 -16.44 0.41 3.46
CA PHE A 120 -16.22 -1.02 3.28
C PHE A 120 -16.20 -1.81 4.60
N ASP A 121 -16.58 -3.07 4.50
CA ASP A 121 -16.44 -4.07 5.55
C ASP A 121 -15.10 -4.80 5.43
N PHE A 122 -14.70 -5.44 6.53
CA PHE A 122 -13.54 -6.33 6.55
C PHE A 122 -13.94 -7.77 6.85
N LEU A 123 -13.46 -8.70 6.05
CA LEU A 123 -13.58 -10.12 6.26
C LEU A 123 -12.19 -10.76 6.30
N THR A 124 -11.84 -11.34 7.45
CA THR A 124 -10.59 -12.09 7.57
C THR A 124 -10.79 -13.52 7.03
N THR A 125 -9.93 -13.92 6.13
CA THR A 125 -9.88 -15.29 5.59
C THR A 125 -8.51 -15.93 5.86
N GLU A 126 -8.52 -17.23 6.11
CA GLU A 126 -7.31 -18.05 6.24
C GLU A 126 -7.14 -18.99 5.04
N LYS A 127 -8.21 -19.17 4.26
CA LYS A 127 -8.21 -19.96 3.03
C LYS A 127 -8.09 -19.06 1.82
N GLN A 128 -7.54 -19.60 0.74
CA GLN A 128 -7.52 -18.92 -0.54
C GLN A 128 -8.94 -18.75 -1.08
N ILE A 129 -9.25 -17.55 -1.56
CA ILE A 129 -10.57 -17.20 -2.14
C ILE A 129 -10.34 -16.64 -3.53
N ASN A 130 -10.98 -17.20 -4.52
CA ASN A 130 -11.06 -16.61 -5.86
C ASN A 130 -12.05 -15.44 -5.84
N LEU A 131 -11.61 -14.25 -6.25
CA LEU A 131 -12.41 -13.03 -6.20
C LEU A 131 -13.58 -13.04 -7.19
N ASP A 132 -13.40 -13.63 -8.38
CA ASP A 132 -14.49 -13.72 -9.36
C ASP A 132 -15.57 -14.67 -8.86
N ARG A 133 -15.20 -15.79 -8.23
CA ARG A 133 -16.14 -16.71 -7.63
C ARG A 133 -16.93 -16.04 -6.50
N LEU A 134 -16.24 -15.38 -5.58
CA LEU A 134 -16.90 -14.66 -4.49
C LEU A 134 -17.82 -13.54 -5.03
N SER A 135 -17.38 -12.81 -6.06
CA SER A 135 -18.20 -11.77 -6.69
C SER A 135 -19.48 -12.35 -7.31
N SER A 136 -19.38 -13.52 -7.96
CA SER A 136 -20.52 -14.22 -8.55
C SER A 136 -21.55 -14.61 -7.50
N GLU A 137 -21.11 -15.21 -6.38
CA GLU A 137 -22.01 -15.57 -5.27
C GLU A 137 -22.67 -14.35 -4.63
N LEU A 138 -21.94 -13.24 -4.54
CA LEU A 138 -22.47 -11.98 -4.04
C LEU A 138 -23.28 -11.18 -5.08
N LYS A 139 -23.43 -11.70 -6.30
CA LYS A 139 -24.16 -11.07 -7.43
C LYS A 139 -23.65 -9.65 -7.72
N MET A 140 -22.33 -9.47 -7.71
CA MET A 140 -21.67 -8.20 -7.94
C MET A 140 -20.62 -8.27 -9.05
N GLU A 141 -20.30 -7.11 -9.60
CA GLU A 141 -19.21 -6.96 -10.58
C GLU A 141 -17.84 -7.34 -9.99
N PRO A 142 -17.07 -8.27 -10.62
CA PRO A 142 -15.75 -8.68 -10.12
C PRO A 142 -14.76 -7.52 -9.93
N SER A 143 -14.91 -6.46 -10.73
CA SER A 143 -14.07 -5.27 -10.65
C SER A 143 -14.17 -4.54 -9.32
N ILE A 144 -15.27 -4.69 -8.57
CA ILE A 144 -15.51 -4.03 -7.29
C ILE A 144 -14.56 -4.59 -6.23
N LEU A 145 -14.49 -5.92 -6.08
CA LEU A 145 -13.58 -6.56 -5.12
C LEU A 145 -12.11 -6.28 -5.44
N LYS A 146 -11.75 -6.29 -6.73
CA LYS A 146 -10.38 -5.94 -7.16
C LYS A 146 -10.01 -4.50 -6.80
N LYS A 147 -10.91 -3.54 -7.03
CA LYS A 147 -10.69 -2.13 -6.69
C LYS A 147 -10.56 -1.89 -5.19
N LEU A 148 -11.32 -2.63 -4.38
CA LEU A 148 -11.24 -2.56 -2.92
C LEU A 148 -9.98 -3.21 -2.36
N ASN A 149 -9.37 -4.15 -3.09
CA ASN A 149 -8.19 -4.91 -2.66
C ASN A 149 -7.01 -4.76 -3.63
N PRO A 150 -6.53 -3.54 -3.89
CA PRO A 150 -5.52 -3.30 -4.91
C PRO A 150 -4.13 -3.87 -4.56
N ALA A 151 -3.92 -4.30 -3.32
CA ALA A 151 -2.70 -5.01 -2.91
C ALA A 151 -2.61 -6.43 -3.47
N LEU A 152 -3.74 -7.04 -3.89
CA LEU A 152 -3.73 -8.39 -4.45
C LEU A 152 -3.20 -8.36 -5.88
N LEU A 153 -2.10 -9.08 -6.11
CA LEU A 153 -1.46 -9.24 -7.42
C LEU A 153 -2.14 -10.33 -8.26
N GLN A 154 -2.81 -11.25 -7.60
CA GLN A 154 -3.55 -12.36 -8.21
C GLN A 154 -5.06 -12.12 -8.03
N ASN A 155 -5.87 -12.81 -8.82
CA ASN A 155 -7.33 -12.75 -8.68
C ASN A 155 -7.84 -13.64 -7.54
N CYS A 156 -7.06 -13.77 -6.49
CA CYS A 156 -7.37 -14.55 -5.29
C CYS A 156 -6.62 -14.00 -4.08
N THR A 157 -7.13 -14.34 -2.89
CA THR A 157 -6.38 -14.12 -1.65
C THR A 157 -5.20 -15.10 -1.55
N PRO A 158 -4.16 -14.79 -0.76
CA PRO A 158 -3.04 -15.69 -0.56
C PRO A 158 -3.49 -17.02 0.07
N PRO A 159 -2.87 -18.16 -0.31
CA PRO A 159 -3.04 -19.41 0.43
C PRO A 159 -2.30 -19.35 1.76
N ASP A 160 -2.72 -20.17 2.72
CA ASP A 160 -2.01 -20.48 3.97
C ASP A 160 -1.58 -19.29 4.84
N GLN A 161 -2.23 -18.13 4.65
CA GLN A 161 -2.03 -16.96 5.50
C GLN A 161 -3.31 -16.15 5.69
N LYS A 162 -3.41 -15.50 6.85
CA LYS A 162 -4.52 -14.59 7.12
C LYS A 162 -4.46 -13.37 6.18
N TYR A 163 -5.57 -13.13 5.50
CA TYR A 163 -5.76 -11.94 4.68
C TYR A 163 -7.03 -11.22 5.09
N GLN A 164 -6.96 -9.90 5.21
CA GLN A 164 -8.11 -9.05 5.52
C GLN A 164 -8.69 -8.48 4.22
N LEU A 165 -9.70 -9.20 3.69
CA LEU A 165 -10.38 -8.80 2.47
C LEU A 165 -11.32 -7.63 2.74
N ARG A 166 -11.27 -6.60 1.91
CA ARG A 166 -12.25 -5.51 1.91
C ARG A 166 -13.43 -5.85 1.03
N LEU A 167 -14.60 -5.59 1.55
CA LEU A 167 -15.90 -5.79 0.91
C LEU A 167 -16.65 -4.45 0.89
N PRO A 168 -17.63 -4.25 -0.01
CA PRO A 168 -18.55 -3.13 0.14
C PRO A 168 -19.24 -3.14 1.50
N ALA A 169 -19.56 -1.96 2.04
CA ALA A 169 -20.21 -1.81 3.31
C ALA A 169 -21.54 -2.61 3.38
N GLY A 170 -21.80 -3.27 4.49
CA GLY A 170 -22.99 -4.10 4.72
C GLY A 170 -22.92 -5.52 4.13
N MET A 171 -21.81 -5.90 3.46
CA MET A 171 -21.73 -7.19 2.77
C MET A 171 -20.99 -8.29 3.57
N LYS A 172 -20.52 -7.99 4.76
CA LYS A 172 -19.73 -8.94 5.57
C LYS A 172 -20.46 -10.26 5.83
N GLU A 173 -21.71 -10.20 6.26
CA GLU A 173 -22.47 -11.42 6.60
C GLU A 173 -22.85 -12.22 5.35
N SER A 174 -23.26 -11.56 4.27
CA SER A 174 -23.51 -12.22 2.99
C SER A 174 -22.25 -12.90 2.44
N ALA A 175 -21.09 -12.26 2.58
CA ALA A 175 -19.82 -12.84 2.16
C ALA A 175 -19.41 -14.05 3.00
N LYS A 176 -19.70 -14.08 4.29
CA LYS A 176 -19.47 -15.27 5.13
C LYS A 176 -20.31 -16.46 4.67
N ILE A 177 -21.60 -16.22 4.36
CA ILE A 177 -22.50 -17.26 3.86
C ILE A 177 -21.96 -17.79 2.51
N ALA A 178 -21.68 -16.90 1.57
CA ALA A 178 -21.12 -17.26 0.26
C ALA A 178 -19.82 -18.07 0.36
N LEU A 179 -18.94 -17.70 1.30
CA LEU A 179 -17.69 -18.45 1.52
C LEU A 179 -17.94 -19.86 2.07
N ASN A 180 -18.92 -20.03 2.96
CA ASN A 180 -19.31 -21.36 3.46
C ASN A 180 -19.80 -22.25 2.31
N GLU A 181 -20.59 -21.71 1.38
CA GLU A 181 -21.07 -22.41 0.20
C GLU A 181 -19.92 -22.77 -0.75
N ILE A 182 -19.04 -21.81 -1.06
CA ILE A 182 -17.85 -22.01 -1.91
C ILE A 182 -16.95 -23.12 -1.34
N PHE A 183 -16.72 -23.14 -0.03
CA PHE A 183 -15.86 -24.13 0.61
C PHE A 183 -16.54 -25.50 0.79
N ALA A 184 -17.87 -25.55 0.90
CA ALA A 184 -18.63 -26.80 0.98
C ALA A 184 -18.65 -27.55 -0.37
N GLU A 185 -18.61 -26.85 -1.49
CA GLU A 185 -18.63 -27.42 -2.82
C GLU A 185 -17.32 -28.11 -3.22
N ASN A 186 -16.29 -28.11 -2.37
CA ASN A 186 -14.96 -28.76 -2.59
C ASN A 186 -14.34 -28.48 -3.97
N ASN A 187 -14.62 -27.32 -4.55
CA ASN A 187 -14.05 -26.92 -5.84
C ASN A 187 -12.65 -26.33 -5.64
N GLU A 188 -11.67 -27.17 -5.28
CA GLU A 188 -10.26 -26.79 -5.09
C GLU A 188 -9.57 -26.33 -6.39
N ASN A 189 -10.22 -26.49 -7.55
CA ASN A 189 -9.56 -26.35 -8.86
C ASN A 189 -9.61 -24.98 -9.53
N ASN A 190 -10.12 -23.92 -8.86
CA ASN A 190 -10.28 -22.60 -9.48
C ASN A 190 -9.24 -21.54 -9.03
N TYR A 191 -8.14 -21.95 -8.44
CA TYR A 191 -7.08 -21.02 -8.05
C TYR A 191 -5.93 -21.06 -9.03
N PRO A 192 -5.26 -19.95 -9.32
CA PRO A 192 -4.04 -19.96 -10.09
C PRO A 192 -2.98 -20.81 -9.37
N THR A 193 -2.70 -21.99 -9.92
CA THR A 193 -1.66 -22.87 -9.39
C THR A 193 -0.33 -22.50 -10.04
N ARG A 194 0.72 -22.42 -9.23
CA ARG A 194 2.08 -22.21 -9.71
C ARG A 194 2.79 -23.55 -9.83
N HIS A 195 3.22 -23.88 -11.03
CA HIS A 195 4.08 -25.03 -11.26
C HIS A 195 5.53 -24.56 -11.47
N ILE A 196 6.46 -25.11 -10.69
CA ILE A 196 7.89 -24.88 -10.90
C ILE A 196 8.36 -25.89 -11.95
N VAL A 197 8.63 -25.37 -13.16
CA VAL A 197 9.05 -26.17 -14.29
C VAL A 197 10.38 -26.88 -14.00
N LYS A 198 10.41 -28.21 -14.13
CA LYS A 198 11.61 -29.02 -14.00
C LYS A 198 12.19 -29.29 -15.39
N LYS A 199 13.49 -29.58 -15.44
CA LYS A 199 14.17 -29.92 -16.69
C LYS A 199 13.48 -31.12 -17.37
N GLY A 200 13.04 -30.93 -18.62
CA GLY A 200 12.33 -31.95 -19.43
C GLY A 200 10.81 -31.85 -19.37
N GLU A 201 10.20 -30.97 -18.59
CA GLU A 201 8.75 -30.75 -18.63
C GLU A 201 8.36 -29.82 -19.79
N THR A 202 7.20 -30.10 -20.37
CA THR A 202 6.56 -29.29 -21.40
C THR A 202 5.25 -28.72 -20.87
N LEU A 203 4.72 -27.65 -21.47
CA LEU A 203 3.41 -27.11 -21.10
C LEU A 203 2.32 -28.17 -21.13
N TRP A 204 2.36 -29.09 -22.13
CA TRP A 204 1.42 -30.18 -22.23
C TRP A 204 1.54 -31.20 -21.09
N SER A 205 2.77 -31.55 -20.65
CA SER A 205 2.97 -32.44 -19.51
C SER A 205 2.58 -31.82 -18.19
N ILE A 206 2.68 -30.49 -18.07
CA ILE A 206 2.27 -29.73 -16.90
C ILE A 206 0.75 -29.61 -16.81
N SER A 207 0.07 -29.38 -17.96
CA SER A 207 -1.39 -29.24 -18.01
C SER A 207 -2.17 -30.49 -17.71
N LYS A 208 -1.51 -31.67 -17.70
CA LYS A 208 -2.11 -32.97 -17.35
C LYS A 208 -1.94 -33.36 -15.88
N LYS A 209 -1.23 -32.61 -15.10
CA LYS A 209 -1.06 -32.78 -13.65
C LYS A 209 -2.10 -32.01 -12.87
#